data_b20c408244f2e11baa0d74689e3066f8
#
_entry.id   b20c408244f2e11baa0d74689e3066f8
#
_cell.length_a   1.000
_cell.length_b   1.000
_cell.length_c   1.000
_cell.angle_alpha   90.00
_cell.angle_beta   90.00
_cell.angle_gamma   90.00
#
_symmetry.space_group_name_H-M   'P 1'
#
loop_
_entity.id
_entity.type
_entity.pdbx_description
1 polymer ?
#
loop_
_entity_poly.entity_id
_entity_poly.type
_entity_poly.pdbx_seq_one_letter_code
_entity_poly.pdbx_strand_id
1 'polypeptide(L)'
;MSKQQPLERLAAADVITSLRSELEQTHSNPADVEREMRTRIEALHWEIFNQTQAEVTKRWTYEQGIKRPYYHVTELDEEQLTNWGKYLDSEEAEGDYERTKFLYERCLVTAANYDEIWFRYARWLASQNGKHEEVRNVYQRASCIYIPIAKPAIRLYYANFEESQGRFDVAVAIHEAILMHIPSHLETIRSLVNLHRRQYGVDAAIDILRKFTEDANCTPQTRGALVAEWARILWRSRDDSTGARKLFESTQNQFLDSQPFWSSWLLFEIDQPSNQSEESTAHERIKAVHQLIRHKSTLAPELVKILSSQYTRYLEERGGKDAMSELLKLDAELNGPASIQNAVKA
;
A
#
# COMPACT_ATOMS: atom_id res chain seq x y z
N MET A 1 30.52 17.09 12.08
CA MET A 1 31.19 15.79 12.04
C MET A 1 31.71 15.59 10.62
N SER A 2 33.02 15.53 10.47
CA SER A 2 33.72 15.46 9.17
C SER A 2 33.41 14.10 8.52
N LYS A 3 32.81 14.11 7.32
CA LYS A 3 32.69 12.91 6.49
C LYS A 3 34.12 12.53 6.09
N GLN A 4 34.64 11.42 6.63
CA GLN A 4 35.85 10.81 6.11
C GLN A 4 35.57 10.41 4.66
N GLN A 5 36.29 11.03 3.73
CA GLN A 5 36.29 10.62 2.34
C GLN A 5 36.74 9.15 2.26
N PRO A 6 36.06 8.31 1.45
CA PRO A 6 36.57 6.97 1.17
C PRO A 6 37.97 7.14 0.57
N LEU A 7 38.93 6.43 1.13
CA LEU A 7 40.26 6.32 0.55
C LEU A 7 40.07 5.85 -0.92
N GLU A 8 40.28 6.77 -1.85
CA GLU A 8 40.38 6.39 -3.26
C GLU A 8 41.40 5.25 -3.33
N ARG A 9 41.01 4.12 -3.89
CA ARG A 9 41.89 2.99 -4.18
C ARG A 9 42.85 3.42 -5.26
N LEU A 10 43.85 4.22 -4.92
CA LEU A 10 45.00 4.42 -5.77
C LEU A 10 45.58 3.03 -6.06
N ALA A 11 45.85 2.73 -7.30
CA ALA A 11 46.49 1.47 -7.64
C ALA A 11 47.76 1.36 -6.80
N ALA A 12 48.01 0.20 -6.20
CA ALA A 12 49.15 0.00 -5.28
C ALA A 12 50.47 0.44 -5.93
N ALA A 13 50.59 0.30 -7.25
CA ALA A 13 51.73 0.78 -8.03
C ALA A 13 51.89 2.30 -7.97
N ASP A 14 50.81 3.09 -8.02
CA ASP A 14 50.88 4.55 -8.00
C ASP A 14 51.31 5.07 -6.63
N VAL A 15 50.79 4.41 -5.55
CA VAL A 15 51.18 4.73 -4.16
C VAL A 15 52.64 4.43 -3.92
N ILE A 16 53.14 3.27 -4.36
CA ILE A 16 54.53 2.89 -4.24
C ILE A 16 55.45 3.86 -5.01
N THR A 17 55.04 4.23 -6.24
CA THR A 17 55.84 5.14 -7.08
C THR A 17 55.90 6.55 -6.49
N SER A 18 54.79 7.06 -5.95
CA SER A 18 54.80 8.39 -5.32
C SER A 18 55.59 8.42 -4.01
N LEU A 19 55.44 7.40 -3.17
CA LEU A 19 56.22 7.26 -1.92
C LEU A 19 57.72 7.13 -2.22
N ARG A 20 58.09 6.37 -3.25
CA ARG A 20 59.50 6.19 -3.65
C ARG A 20 60.12 7.49 -4.11
N SER A 21 59.45 8.25 -4.98
CA SER A 21 59.95 9.53 -5.48
C SER A 21 60.09 10.59 -4.38
N GLU A 22 59.18 10.61 -3.40
CA GLU A 22 59.26 11.49 -2.23
C GLU A 22 60.43 11.15 -1.30
N LEU A 23 60.66 9.87 -1.04
CA LEU A 23 61.71 9.38 -0.15
C LEU A 23 63.11 9.49 -0.79
N GLU A 24 63.23 9.31 -2.11
CA GLU A 24 64.50 9.53 -2.86
C GLU A 24 64.97 10.98 -2.80
N GLN A 25 64.03 11.94 -2.65
CA GLN A 25 64.38 13.35 -2.43
C GLN A 25 64.86 13.64 -1.01
N THR A 26 64.46 12.85 -0.04
CA THR A 26 64.73 13.09 1.39
C THR A 26 65.95 12.32 1.89
N HIS A 27 66.21 11.15 1.34
CA HIS A 27 67.31 10.25 1.78
C HIS A 27 68.33 10.03 0.68
N SER A 28 69.63 10.17 1.02
CA SER A 28 70.75 9.97 0.09
C SER A 28 71.16 8.48 -0.01
N ASN A 29 70.71 7.62 0.92
CA ASN A 29 71.09 6.20 0.94
C ASN A 29 69.92 5.33 0.50
N PRO A 30 70.03 4.50 -0.53
CA PRO A 30 68.96 3.62 -1.01
C PRO A 30 68.43 2.64 0.05
N ALA A 31 69.24 2.17 0.98
CA ALA A 31 68.84 1.26 2.06
C ALA A 31 67.91 1.94 3.07
N ASP A 32 68.12 3.22 3.31
CA ASP A 32 67.24 4.00 4.22
C ASP A 32 65.92 4.34 3.54
N VAL A 33 65.90 4.61 2.24
CA VAL A 33 64.69 4.78 1.42
C VAL A 33 63.85 3.51 1.47
N GLU A 34 64.47 2.34 1.27
CA GLU A 34 63.76 1.05 1.30
C GLU A 34 63.14 0.78 2.70
N ARG A 35 63.88 1.05 3.76
CA ARG A 35 63.44 0.84 5.14
C ARG A 35 62.25 1.73 5.47
N GLU A 36 62.34 3.00 5.15
CA GLU A 36 61.25 3.99 5.41
C GLU A 36 60.02 3.68 4.56
N MET A 37 60.21 3.30 3.30
CA MET A 37 59.11 2.89 2.42
C MET A 37 58.38 1.67 2.97
N ARG A 38 59.08 0.66 3.47
CA ARG A 38 58.53 -0.53 4.12
C ARG A 38 57.71 -0.13 5.36
N THR A 39 58.25 0.72 6.20
CA THR A 39 57.58 1.19 7.42
C THR A 39 56.26 1.93 7.10
N ARG A 40 56.26 2.80 6.06
CA ARG A 40 55.05 3.51 5.64
C ARG A 40 54.00 2.58 5.02
N ILE A 41 54.43 1.60 4.22
CA ILE A 41 53.51 0.60 3.65
C ILE A 41 52.88 -0.26 4.78
N GLU A 42 53.68 -0.67 5.75
CA GLU A 42 53.18 -1.43 6.92
C GLU A 42 52.18 -0.61 7.75
N ALA A 43 52.46 0.67 7.98
CA ALA A 43 51.56 1.57 8.67
C ALA A 43 50.23 1.75 7.90
N LEU A 44 50.28 1.90 6.59
CA LEU A 44 49.08 1.98 5.75
C LEU A 44 48.24 0.69 5.80
N HIS A 45 48.91 -0.48 5.69
CA HIS A 45 48.24 -1.76 5.78
C HIS A 45 47.58 -1.96 7.16
N TRP A 46 48.26 -1.51 8.24
CA TRP A 46 47.71 -1.56 9.58
C TRP A 46 46.46 -0.66 9.75
N GLU A 47 46.50 0.52 9.14
CA GLU A 47 45.33 1.42 9.14
C GLU A 47 44.15 0.79 8.39
N ILE A 48 44.38 0.25 7.19
CA ILE A 48 43.36 -0.45 6.40
C ILE A 48 42.79 -1.65 7.19
N PHE A 49 43.65 -2.42 7.84
CA PHE A 49 43.24 -3.56 8.67
C PHE A 49 42.32 -3.12 9.81
N ASN A 50 42.70 -2.07 10.55
CA ASN A 50 41.91 -1.58 11.67
C ASN A 50 40.55 -1.03 11.22
N GLN A 51 40.50 -0.29 10.10
CA GLN A 51 39.25 0.19 9.51
C GLN A 51 38.36 -0.99 9.11
N THR A 52 38.91 -1.95 8.38
CA THR A 52 38.17 -3.15 7.96
C THR A 52 37.66 -3.94 9.16
N GLN A 53 38.49 -4.12 10.19
CA GLN A 53 38.13 -4.84 11.40
C GLN A 53 36.99 -4.13 12.14
N ALA A 54 37.02 -2.82 12.24
CA ALA A 54 35.95 -2.03 12.86
C ALA A 54 34.62 -2.20 12.10
N GLU A 55 34.66 -2.13 10.76
CA GLU A 55 33.49 -2.31 9.92
C GLU A 55 32.92 -3.74 10.00
N VAL A 56 33.79 -4.75 10.04
CA VAL A 56 33.37 -6.16 10.23
C VAL A 56 32.73 -6.34 11.60
N THR A 57 33.34 -5.83 12.67
CA THR A 57 32.83 -5.96 14.04
C THR A 57 31.46 -5.33 14.19
N LYS A 58 31.24 -4.17 13.55
CA LYS A 58 29.97 -3.46 13.57
C LYS A 58 28.81 -4.29 12.97
N ARG A 59 29.09 -5.07 11.93
CA ARG A 59 28.09 -5.88 11.23
C ARG A 59 27.98 -7.31 11.72
N TRP A 60 28.95 -7.76 12.50
CA TRP A 60 29.09 -9.15 12.91
C TRP A 60 27.84 -9.71 13.58
N THR A 61 27.18 -8.91 14.41
CA THR A 61 25.95 -9.31 15.11
C THR A 61 24.82 -9.65 14.13
N TYR A 62 24.66 -8.86 13.08
CA TYR A 62 23.64 -9.12 12.06
C TYR A 62 24.00 -10.34 11.20
N GLU A 63 25.28 -10.46 10.81
CA GLU A 63 25.76 -11.58 10.01
C GLU A 63 25.60 -12.93 10.73
N GLN A 64 25.87 -12.98 12.02
CA GLN A 64 25.64 -14.18 12.83
C GLN A 64 24.15 -14.56 12.92
N GLY A 65 23.25 -13.59 12.85
CA GLY A 65 21.80 -13.82 12.82
C GLY A 65 21.27 -14.39 11.51
N ILE A 66 22.07 -14.39 10.43
CA ILE A 66 21.68 -14.96 9.13
C ILE A 66 21.96 -16.45 9.12
N LYS A 67 20.98 -17.24 9.54
CA LYS A 67 21.09 -18.72 9.62
C LYS A 67 20.91 -19.38 8.26
N ARG A 68 20.10 -18.75 7.36
CA ARG A 68 19.76 -19.27 6.03
C ARG A 68 20.06 -18.24 4.94
N PRO A 69 21.25 -18.25 4.37
CA PRO A 69 21.67 -17.30 3.32
C PRO A 69 21.28 -17.73 1.89
N TYR A 70 20.34 -18.65 1.71
CA TYR A 70 19.91 -19.20 0.43
C TYR A 70 18.38 -19.24 0.33
N TYR A 71 17.87 -19.31 -0.90
CA TYR A 71 16.44 -19.44 -1.17
C TYR A 71 15.91 -20.81 -0.72
N HIS A 72 14.75 -20.80 -0.08
CA HIS A 72 13.98 -22.02 0.23
C HIS A 72 12.48 -21.69 0.24
N VAL A 73 11.65 -22.69 -0.09
CA VAL A 73 10.19 -22.53 -0.16
C VAL A 73 9.51 -22.39 1.21
N THR A 74 10.14 -22.88 2.27
CA THR A 74 9.61 -22.67 3.63
C THR A 74 9.80 -21.23 4.07
N GLU A 75 8.87 -20.74 4.85
CA GLU A 75 8.95 -19.39 5.41
C GLU A 75 10.21 -19.21 6.27
N LEU A 76 10.67 -17.97 6.34
CA LEU A 76 11.73 -17.55 7.25
C LEU A 76 11.16 -17.42 8.66
N ASP A 77 11.96 -17.78 9.65
CA ASP A 77 11.64 -17.53 11.06
C ASP A 77 11.53 -16.02 11.29
N GLU A 78 10.62 -15.62 12.15
CA GLU A 78 10.39 -14.19 12.48
C GLU A 78 11.66 -13.52 13.03
N GLU A 79 12.48 -14.27 13.77
CA GLU A 79 13.78 -13.80 14.26
C GLU A 79 14.71 -13.39 13.11
N GLN A 80 14.76 -14.19 12.03
CA GLN A 80 15.57 -13.88 10.85
C GLN A 80 15.02 -12.69 10.06
N LEU A 81 13.70 -12.59 9.90
CA LEU A 81 13.06 -11.43 9.25
C LEU A 81 13.34 -10.14 10.04
N THR A 82 13.23 -10.22 11.36
CA THR A 82 13.56 -9.09 12.26
C THR A 82 15.03 -8.71 12.14
N ASN A 83 15.93 -9.68 12.08
CA ASN A 83 17.37 -9.44 11.92
C ASN A 83 17.69 -8.76 10.59
N TRP A 84 17.09 -9.22 9.48
CA TRP A 84 17.21 -8.56 8.18
C TRP A 84 16.70 -7.13 8.21
N GLY A 85 15.55 -6.89 8.87
CA GLY A 85 15.00 -5.55 9.05
C GLY A 85 15.97 -4.60 9.76
N LYS A 86 16.52 -5.02 10.89
CA LYS A 86 17.51 -4.24 11.67
C LYS A 86 18.81 -4.02 10.91
N TYR A 87 19.26 -5.00 10.13
CA TYR A 87 20.48 -4.86 9.34
C TYR A 87 20.29 -3.84 8.21
N LEU A 88 19.15 -3.90 7.51
CA LEU A 88 18.78 -2.90 6.51
C LEU A 88 18.66 -1.49 7.13
N ASP A 89 18.02 -1.36 8.31
CA ASP A 89 17.94 -0.09 9.03
C ASP A 89 19.33 0.51 9.30
N SER A 90 20.28 -0.34 9.73
CA SER A 90 21.65 0.07 10.02
C SER A 90 22.39 0.56 8.79
N GLU A 91 22.30 -0.15 7.65
CA GLU A 91 23.01 0.24 6.40
C GLU A 91 22.35 1.45 5.73
N GLU A 92 21.02 1.57 5.79
CA GLU A 92 20.30 2.77 5.32
C GLU A 92 20.71 4.01 6.11
N ALA A 93 20.90 3.87 7.43
CA ALA A 93 21.33 4.98 8.30
C ALA A 93 22.79 5.40 8.03
N GLU A 94 23.66 4.47 7.61
CA GLU A 94 25.03 4.79 7.19
C GLU A 94 25.07 5.57 5.88
N GLY A 95 24.13 5.31 4.98
CA GLY A 95 23.96 6.05 3.72
C GLY A 95 24.95 5.68 2.62
N ASP A 96 25.62 4.54 2.70
CA ASP A 96 26.41 4.00 1.62
C ASP A 96 25.49 3.30 0.61
N TYR A 97 25.33 3.92 -0.56
CA TYR A 97 24.40 3.46 -1.60
C TYR A 97 24.73 2.05 -2.11
N GLU A 98 25.97 1.79 -2.49
CA GLU A 98 26.35 0.51 -3.09
C GLU A 98 26.22 -0.64 -2.08
N ARG A 99 26.59 -0.39 -0.83
CA ARG A 99 26.51 -1.37 0.24
C ARG A 99 25.06 -1.67 0.61
N THR A 100 24.24 -0.64 0.77
CA THR A 100 22.81 -0.80 1.08
C THR A 100 22.10 -1.54 -0.05
N LYS A 101 22.36 -1.18 -1.31
CA LYS A 101 21.84 -1.86 -2.49
C LYS A 101 22.23 -3.35 -2.50
N PHE A 102 23.51 -3.63 -2.30
CA PHE A 102 24.00 -5.00 -2.21
C PHE A 102 23.33 -5.80 -1.10
N LEU A 103 23.11 -5.18 0.07
CA LEU A 103 22.43 -5.83 1.17
C LEU A 103 20.96 -6.14 0.85
N TYR A 104 20.24 -5.25 0.17
CA TYR A 104 18.89 -5.53 -0.31
C TYR A 104 18.86 -6.71 -1.29
N GLU A 105 19.74 -6.74 -2.27
CA GLU A 105 19.82 -7.85 -3.22
C GLU A 105 20.15 -9.17 -2.52
N ARG A 106 21.01 -9.15 -1.52
CA ARG A 106 21.37 -10.30 -0.70
C ARG A 106 20.21 -10.76 0.18
N CYS A 107 19.47 -9.84 0.79
CA CYS A 107 18.24 -10.13 1.55
C CYS A 107 17.19 -10.80 0.66
N LEU A 108 16.99 -10.30 -0.55
CA LEU A 108 16.04 -10.84 -1.52
C LEU A 108 16.38 -12.25 -2.02
N VAL A 109 17.61 -12.73 -1.87
CA VAL A 109 17.92 -14.14 -2.14
C VAL A 109 17.12 -15.06 -1.20
N THR A 110 16.98 -14.70 0.07
CA THR A 110 16.26 -15.51 1.05
C THR A 110 14.79 -15.11 1.20
N ALA A 111 14.49 -13.84 1.03
CA ALA A 111 13.18 -13.23 1.28
C ALA A 111 12.44 -12.87 -0.02
N ALA A 112 12.70 -13.57 -1.13
CA ALA A 112 12.12 -13.26 -2.43
C ALA A 112 10.58 -13.26 -2.47
N ASN A 113 9.94 -14.08 -1.63
CA ASN A 113 8.48 -14.22 -1.57
C ASN A 113 7.78 -13.22 -0.61
N TYR A 114 8.56 -12.36 0.05
CA TYR A 114 8.06 -11.35 1.00
C TYR A 114 7.93 -10.00 0.30
N ASP A 115 6.72 -9.62 -0.03
CA ASP A 115 6.41 -8.36 -0.72
C ASP A 115 6.83 -7.13 0.09
N GLU A 116 6.83 -7.20 1.41
CA GLU A 116 7.28 -6.14 2.33
C GLU A 116 8.73 -5.71 2.07
N ILE A 117 9.63 -6.66 1.80
CA ILE A 117 11.03 -6.37 1.50
C ILE A 117 11.16 -5.68 0.12
N TRP A 118 10.37 -6.12 -0.87
CA TRP A 118 10.32 -5.48 -2.18
C TRP A 118 9.79 -4.05 -2.10
N PHE A 119 8.74 -3.82 -1.31
CA PHE A 119 8.21 -2.48 -1.06
C PHE A 119 9.24 -1.57 -0.40
N ARG A 120 9.93 -2.07 0.61
CA ARG A 120 10.98 -1.34 1.31
C ARG A 120 12.10 -0.97 0.35
N TYR A 121 12.59 -1.92 -0.43
CA TYR A 121 13.65 -1.70 -1.41
C TYR A 121 13.26 -0.66 -2.48
N ALA A 122 12.07 -0.79 -3.05
CA ALA A 122 11.58 0.17 -4.02
C ALA A 122 11.46 1.59 -3.45
N ARG A 123 10.98 1.73 -2.20
CA ARG A 123 10.90 3.03 -1.51
C ARG A 123 12.27 3.63 -1.23
N TRP A 124 13.21 2.80 -0.76
CA TRP A 124 14.57 3.24 -0.53
C TRP A 124 15.23 3.70 -1.84
N LEU A 125 15.10 2.96 -2.93
CA LEU A 125 15.60 3.39 -4.24
C LEU A 125 14.90 4.65 -4.75
N ALA A 126 13.59 4.79 -4.54
CA ALA A 126 12.84 5.97 -4.95
C ALA A 126 13.27 7.24 -4.18
N SER A 127 13.82 7.09 -2.97
CA SER A 127 14.41 8.20 -2.21
C SER A 127 15.77 8.66 -2.76
N GLN A 128 16.40 7.85 -3.64
CA GLN A 128 17.67 8.18 -4.29
C GLN A 128 17.41 8.94 -5.59
N ASN A 129 18.09 10.06 -5.79
CA ASN A 129 17.89 10.90 -6.97
C ASN A 129 18.26 10.16 -8.27
N GLY A 130 17.37 10.24 -9.26
CA GLY A 130 17.65 9.76 -10.63
C GLY A 130 17.64 8.23 -10.81
N LYS A 131 17.13 7.46 -9.85
CA LYS A 131 17.15 5.99 -9.86
C LYS A 131 15.86 5.33 -10.40
N HIS A 132 15.10 6.02 -11.25
CA HIS A 132 13.79 5.56 -11.73
C HIS A 132 13.86 4.20 -12.45
N GLU A 133 14.90 3.94 -13.26
CA GLU A 133 15.05 2.65 -13.95
C GLU A 133 15.37 1.51 -12.99
N GLU A 134 16.13 1.78 -11.94
CA GLU A 134 16.42 0.78 -10.91
C GLU A 134 15.14 0.45 -10.09
N VAL A 135 14.34 1.45 -9.75
CA VAL A 135 13.02 1.27 -9.10
C VAL A 135 12.11 0.43 -9.99
N ARG A 136 12.04 0.73 -11.29
CA ARG A 136 11.25 -0.03 -12.27
C ARG A 136 11.69 -1.49 -12.32
N ASN A 137 12.98 -1.74 -12.38
CA ASN A 137 13.54 -3.10 -12.40
C ASN A 137 13.14 -3.89 -11.14
N VAL A 138 13.17 -3.26 -9.97
CA VAL A 138 12.73 -3.89 -8.70
C VAL A 138 11.26 -4.27 -8.77
N TYR A 139 10.39 -3.35 -9.21
CA TYR A 139 8.96 -3.66 -9.37
C TYR A 139 8.68 -4.74 -10.41
N GLN A 140 9.38 -4.73 -11.54
CA GLN A 140 9.25 -5.77 -12.58
C GLN A 140 9.65 -7.14 -12.05
N ARG A 141 10.80 -7.25 -11.40
CA ARG A 141 11.26 -8.51 -10.81
C ARG A 141 10.28 -9.03 -9.78
N ALA A 142 9.84 -8.18 -8.84
CA ALA A 142 8.85 -8.53 -7.85
C ALA A 142 7.54 -9.01 -8.48
N SER A 143 7.02 -8.25 -9.45
CA SER A 143 5.70 -8.49 -10.05
C SER A 143 5.65 -9.68 -11.00
N CYS A 144 6.71 -9.88 -11.80
CA CYS A 144 6.70 -10.88 -12.87
C CYS A 144 7.30 -12.22 -12.47
N ILE A 145 8.18 -12.25 -11.44
CA ILE A 145 8.98 -13.43 -11.14
C ILE A 145 8.67 -13.99 -9.74
N TYR A 146 8.71 -13.14 -8.69
CA TYR A 146 8.78 -13.66 -7.33
C TYR A 146 7.45 -13.63 -6.57
N ILE A 147 6.69 -12.55 -6.65
CA ILE A 147 5.45 -12.42 -5.87
C ILE A 147 4.27 -13.01 -6.64
N PRO A 148 3.52 -13.96 -6.04
CA PRO A 148 2.34 -14.55 -6.68
C PRO A 148 1.30 -13.49 -7.06
N ILE A 149 0.56 -13.73 -8.15
CA ILE A 149 -0.49 -12.81 -8.63
C ILE A 149 -1.65 -12.68 -7.63
N ALA A 150 -1.84 -13.68 -6.78
CA ALA A 150 -2.81 -13.64 -5.68
C ALA A 150 -2.53 -12.53 -4.64
N LYS A 151 -1.29 -11.98 -4.63
CA LYS A 151 -0.89 -10.82 -3.83
C LYS A 151 -0.70 -9.62 -4.77
N PRO A 152 -1.75 -8.91 -5.17
CA PRO A 152 -1.67 -7.87 -6.20
C PRO A 152 -1.05 -6.56 -5.72
N ALA A 153 -0.88 -6.36 -4.41
CA ALA A 153 -0.46 -5.10 -3.82
C ALA A 153 0.82 -4.51 -4.47
N ILE A 154 1.86 -5.33 -4.67
CA ILE A 154 3.11 -4.85 -5.29
C ILE A 154 2.89 -4.37 -6.73
N ARG A 155 1.98 -5.01 -7.48
CA ARG A 155 1.62 -4.62 -8.84
C ARG A 155 0.84 -3.32 -8.89
N LEU A 156 -0.04 -3.08 -7.90
CA LEU A 156 -0.76 -1.81 -7.77
C LEU A 156 0.21 -0.65 -7.48
N TYR A 157 1.20 -0.86 -6.62
CA TYR A 157 2.25 0.14 -6.41
C TYR A 157 3.14 0.33 -7.64
N TYR A 158 3.41 -0.73 -8.39
CA TYR A 158 4.11 -0.61 -9.68
C TYR A 158 3.30 0.21 -10.68
N ALA A 159 2.00 -0.01 -10.78
CA ALA A 159 1.13 0.79 -11.63
C ALA A 159 1.12 2.28 -11.22
N ASN A 160 1.06 2.57 -9.91
CA ASN A 160 1.16 3.94 -9.40
C ASN A 160 2.51 4.59 -9.73
N PHE A 161 3.59 3.81 -9.67
CA PHE A 161 4.92 4.29 -10.06
C PHE A 161 4.97 4.62 -11.57
N GLU A 162 4.48 3.74 -12.45
CA GLU A 162 4.46 3.99 -13.89
C GLU A 162 3.55 5.18 -14.25
N GLU A 163 2.41 5.34 -13.56
CA GLU A 163 1.57 6.53 -13.69
C GLU A 163 2.36 7.81 -13.33
N SER A 164 3.12 7.80 -12.25
CA SER A 164 3.93 8.94 -11.82
C SER A 164 5.03 9.30 -12.82
N GLN A 165 5.47 8.33 -13.63
CA GLN A 165 6.44 8.52 -14.72
C GLN A 165 5.78 8.88 -16.06
N GLY A 166 4.45 9.10 -16.09
CA GLY A 166 3.69 9.44 -17.29
C GLY A 166 3.43 8.27 -18.23
N ARG A 167 3.65 7.03 -17.80
CA ARG A 167 3.43 5.80 -18.59
C ARG A 167 2.09 5.16 -18.26
N PHE A 168 1.01 5.87 -18.65
CA PHE A 168 -0.37 5.51 -18.29
C PHE A 168 -0.83 4.19 -18.90
N ASP A 169 -0.44 3.92 -20.15
CA ASP A 169 -0.72 2.67 -20.86
C ASP A 169 -0.12 1.46 -20.15
N VAL A 170 1.09 1.57 -19.65
CA VAL A 170 1.72 0.51 -18.83
C VAL A 170 0.98 0.32 -17.51
N ALA A 171 0.60 1.43 -16.84
CA ALA A 171 -0.17 1.35 -15.61
C ALA A 171 -1.52 0.67 -15.82
N VAL A 172 -2.24 0.98 -16.91
CA VAL A 172 -3.50 0.29 -17.28
C VAL A 172 -3.25 -1.20 -17.54
N ALA A 173 -2.23 -1.55 -18.33
CA ALA A 173 -1.91 -2.93 -18.66
C ALA A 173 -1.60 -3.78 -17.40
N ILE A 174 -0.96 -3.18 -16.39
CA ILE A 174 -0.71 -3.86 -15.10
C ILE A 174 -2.03 -4.16 -14.38
N HIS A 175 -2.97 -3.21 -14.33
CA HIS A 175 -4.29 -3.45 -13.73
C HIS A 175 -5.06 -4.54 -14.48
N GLU A 176 -5.07 -4.49 -15.81
CA GLU A 176 -5.73 -5.49 -16.64
C GLU A 176 -5.13 -6.90 -16.45
N ALA A 177 -3.80 -7.00 -16.34
CA ALA A 177 -3.14 -8.26 -16.05
C ALA A 177 -3.57 -8.85 -14.69
N ILE A 178 -3.76 -8.02 -13.66
CA ILE A 178 -4.30 -8.49 -12.37
C ILE A 178 -5.74 -8.98 -12.55
N LEU A 179 -6.58 -8.19 -13.22
CA LEU A 179 -8.01 -8.49 -13.39
C LEU A 179 -8.27 -9.69 -14.31
N MET A 180 -7.35 -10.00 -15.22
CA MET A 180 -7.41 -11.22 -16.01
C MET A 180 -7.34 -12.49 -15.13
N HIS A 181 -6.61 -12.44 -14.02
CA HIS A 181 -6.45 -13.55 -13.08
C HIS A 181 -7.42 -13.50 -11.92
N ILE A 182 -7.77 -12.30 -11.46
CA ILE A 182 -8.66 -12.06 -10.32
C ILE A 182 -9.73 -11.02 -10.73
N PRO A 183 -10.73 -11.39 -11.53
CA PRO A 183 -11.69 -10.45 -12.13
C PRO A 183 -12.48 -9.62 -11.13
N SER A 184 -12.72 -10.17 -9.92
CA SER A 184 -13.53 -9.52 -8.89
C SER A 184 -12.70 -8.75 -7.84
N HIS A 185 -11.41 -8.48 -8.09
CA HIS A 185 -10.58 -7.78 -7.11
C HIS A 185 -10.94 -6.30 -7.03
N LEU A 186 -11.76 -5.95 -6.05
CA LEU A 186 -12.36 -4.62 -5.88
C LEU A 186 -11.31 -3.49 -5.83
N GLU A 187 -10.21 -3.69 -5.10
CA GLU A 187 -9.16 -2.69 -4.96
C GLU A 187 -8.48 -2.38 -6.30
N THR A 188 -8.23 -3.39 -7.13
CA THR A 188 -7.66 -3.20 -8.47
C THR A 188 -8.63 -2.43 -9.38
N ILE A 189 -9.92 -2.77 -9.37
CA ILE A 189 -10.93 -2.05 -10.16
C ILE A 189 -11.01 -0.59 -9.71
N ARG A 190 -11.06 -0.33 -8.40
CA ARG A 190 -11.07 1.04 -7.85
C ARG A 190 -9.81 1.82 -8.20
N SER A 191 -8.65 1.18 -8.16
CA SER A 191 -7.39 1.79 -8.58
C SER A 191 -7.41 2.18 -10.05
N LEU A 192 -7.89 1.30 -10.93
CA LEU A 192 -8.07 1.56 -12.37
C LEU A 192 -9.06 2.71 -12.63
N VAL A 193 -10.20 2.70 -11.93
CA VAL A 193 -11.21 3.81 -12.01
C VAL A 193 -10.57 5.14 -11.61
N ASN A 194 -9.81 5.16 -10.53
CA ASN A 194 -9.13 6.37 -10.07
C ASN A 194 -8.03 6.84 -11.03
N LEU A 195 -7.30 5.92 -11.66
CA LEU A 195 -6.33 6.22 -12.71
C LEU A 195 -7.04 6.92 -13.89
N HIS A 196 -8.12 6.31 -14.42
CA HIS A 196 -8.89 6.92 -15.50
C HIS A 196 -9.48 8.28 -15.13
N ARG A 197 -9.96 8.43 -13.88
CA ARG A 197 -10.46 9.72 -13.38
C ARG A 197 -9.38 10.79 -13.38
N ARG A 198 -8.16 10.47 -12.94
CA ARG A 198 -7.04 11.42 -12.91
C ARG A 198 -6.59 11.83 -14.29
N GLN A 199 -6.58 10.89 -15.24
CA GLN A 199 -6.03 11.12 -16.58
C GLN A 199 -7.06 11.68 -17.59
N TYR A 200 -8.31 11.18 -17.53
CA TYR A 200 -9.32 11.45 -18.55
C TYR A 200 -10.60 12.08 -17.98
N GLY A 201 -10.66 12.28 -16.68
CA GLY A 201 -11.80 12.92 -16.02
C GLY A 201 -12.87 11.97 -15.51
N VAL A 202 -13.94 12.57 -14.98
CA VAL A 202 -15.02 11.85 -14.26
C VAL A 202 -15.81 10.93 -15.19
N ASP A 203 -16.00 11.32 -16.44
CA ASP A 203 -16.78 10.52 -17.40
C ASP A 203 -16.11 9.20 -17.72
N ALA A 204 -14.80 9.22 -17.95
CA ALA A 204 -14.02 8.00 -18.17
C ALA A 204 -14.06 7.06 -16.95
N ALA A 205 -14.04 7.60 -15.73
CA ALA A 205 -14.21 6.80 -14.53
C ALA A 205 -15.57 6.10 -14.45
N ILE A 206 -16.63 6.82 -14.83
CA ILE A 206 -18.00 6.26 -14.87
C ILE A 206 -18.10 5.15 -15.91
N ASP A 207 -17.49 5.33 -17.08
CA ASP A 207 -17.51 4.31 -18.14
C ASP A 207 -16.82 3.01 -17.70
N ILE A 208 -15.69 3.12 -16.99
CA ILE A 208 -15.04 1.95 -16.41
C ILE A 208 -15.91 1.29 -15.33
N LEU A 209 -16.54 2.07 -14.44
CA LEU A 209 -17.47 1.53 -13.44
C LEU A 209 -18.64 0.81 -14.08
N ARG A 210 -19.25 1.39 -15.13
CA ARG A 210 -20.34 0.76 -15.88
C ARG A 210 -19.91 -0.58 -16.46
N LYS A 211 -18.75 -0.63 -17.12
CA LYS A 211 -18.18 -1.85 -17.69
C LYS A 211 -18.11 -2.98 -16.65
N PHE A 212 -17.54 -2.71 -15.47
CA PHE A 212 -17.37 -3.74 -14.43
C PHE A 212 -18.64 -4.05 -13.65
N THR A 213 -19.61 -3.14 -13.57
CA THR A 213 -20.92 -3.43 -12.96
C THR A 213 -21.77 -4.35 -13.85
N GLU A 214 -21.57 -4.32 -15.15
CA GLU A 214 -22.27 -5.17 -16.14
C GLU A 214 -21.51 -6.49 -16.39
N ASP A 215 -20.24 -6.60 -15.98
CA ASP A 215 -19.42 -7.79 -16.20
C ASP A 215 -19.90 -8.98 -15.34
N ALA A 216 -20.27 -10.08 -16.01
CA ALA A 216 -20.70 -11.31 -15.35
C ALA A 216 -19.59 -12.02 -14.57
N ASN A 217 -18.30 -11.75 -14.87
CA ASN A 217 -17.17 -12.31 -14.16
C ASN A 217 -16.97 -11.67 -12.78
N CYS A 218 -17.55 -10.50 -12.53
CA CYS A 218 -17.51 -9.86 -11.22
C CYS A 218 -18.58 -10.44 -10.29
N THR A 219 -18.21 -10.72 -9.05
CA THR A 219 -19.16 -11.18 -8.03
C THR A 219 -20.23 -10.13 -7.74
N PRO A 220 -21.47 -10.52 -7.35
CA PRO A 220 -22.52 -9.57 -7.01
C PRO A 220 -22.10 -8.58 -5.92
N GLN A 221 -21.33 -9.05 -4.92
CA GLN A 221 -20.81 -8.20 -3.84
C GLN A 221 -19.86 -7.12 -4.38
N THR A 222 -18.93 -7.49 -5.27
CA THR A 222 -18.03 -6.51 -5.92
C THR A 222 -18.82 -5.53 -6.78
N ARG A 223 -19.78 -6.01 -7.60
CA ARG A 223 -20.62 -5.13 -8.40
C ARG A 223 -21.42 -4.14 -7.55
N GLY A 224 -22.00 -4.61 -6.42
CA GLY A 224 -22.68 -3.73 -5.48
C GLY A 224 -21.79 -2.65 -4.89
N ALA A 225 -20.54 -2.98 -4.55
CA ALA A 225 -19.57 -2.00 -4.09
C ALA A 225 -19.16 -1.00 -5.19
N LEU A 226 -19.09 -1.43 -6.45
CA LEU A 226 -18.82 -0.54 -7.60
C LEU A 226 -19.98 0.41 -7.89
N VAL A 227 -21.24 -0.04 -7.76
CA VAL A 227 -22.41 0.83 -7.86
C VAL A 227 -22.39 1.89 -6.75
N ALA A 228 -22.03 1.52 -5.53
CA ALA A 228 -21.86 2.47 -4.44
C ALA A 228 -20.77 3.52 -4.74
N GLU A 229 -19.65 3.09 -5.32
CA GLU A 229 -18.59 3.99 -5.74
C GLU A 229 -19.04 4.92 -6.91
N TRP A 230 -19.81 4.39 -7.85
CA TRP A 230 -20.41 5.18 -8.94
C TRP A 230 -21.36 6.26 -8.40
N ALA A 231 -22.28 5.88 -7.51
CA ALA A 231 -23.17 6.83 -6.84
C ALA A 231 -22.40 7.92 -6.09
N ARG A 232 -21.30 7.54 -5.39
CA ARG A 232 -20.41 8.48 -4.70
C ARG A 232 -19.75 9.47 -5.67
N ILE A 233 -19.32 9.04 -6.84
CA ILE A 233 -18.74 9.91 -7.86
C ILE A 233 -19.82 10.86 -8.44
N LEU A 234 -21.02 10.38 -8.74
CA LEU A 234 -22.11 11.22 -9.20
C LEU A 234 -22.42 12.33 -8.20
N TRP A 235 -22.59 11.96 -6.95
CA TRP A 235 -22.91 12.91 -5.89
C TRP A 235 -21.76 13.89 -5.59
N ARG A 236 -20.55 13.39 -5.27
CA ARG A 236 -19.45 14.25 -4.79
C ARG A 236 -18.67 14.96 -5.88
N SER A 237 -18.61 14.42 -7.08
CA SER A 237 -17.80 14.98 -8.16
C SER A 237 -18.62 15.71 -9.23
N ARG A 238 -19.91 15.35 -9.38
CA ARG A 238 -20.83 15.99 -10.35
C ARG A 238 -21.95 16.79 -9.69
N ASP A 239 -22.08 16.73 -8.37
CA ASP A 239 -23.20 17.32 -7.61
C ASP A 239 -24.59 16.82 -8.08
N ASP A 240 -24.63 15.59 -8.61
CA ASP A 240 -25.85 14.95 -9.10
C ASP A 240 -26.41 13.96 -8.08
N SER A 241 -27.00 14.51 -7.01
CA SER A 241 -27.66 13.71 -5.96
C SER A 241 -28.88 12.97 -6.49
N THR A 242 -29.57 13.52 -7.48
CA THR A 242 -30.74 12.88 -8.08
C THR A 242 -30.37 11.67 -8.93
N GLY A 243 -29.31 11.76 -9.71
CA GLY A 243 -28.75 10.64 -10.47
C GLY A 243 -28.25 9.53 -9.58
N ALA A 244 -27.53 9.88 -8.49
CA ALA A 244 -27.04 8.91 -7.51
C ALA A 244 -28.21 8.15 -6.83
N ARG A 245 -29.28 8.84 -6.43
CA ARG A 245 -30.47 8.22 -5.84
C ARG A 245 -31.15 7.27 -6.81
N LYS A 246 -31.42 7.70 -8.04
CA LYS A 246 -31.99 6.85 -9.09
C LYS A 246 -31.16 5.60 -9.36
N LEU A 247 -29.84 5.72 -9.30
CA LEU A 247 -28.94 4.59 -9.49
C LEU A 247 -29.14 3.55 -8.37
N PHE A 248 -29.18 3.96 -7.09
CA PHE A 248 -29.46 3.06 -5.97
C PHE A 248 -30.85 2.42 -6.10
N GLU A 249 -31.89 3.20 -6.37
CA GLU A 249 -33.27 2.72 -6.53
C GLU A 249 -33.43 1.69 -7.65
N SER A 250 -32.79 1.93 -8.80
CA SER A 250 -32.89 1.03 -9.94
C SER A 250 -32.13 -0.29 -9.76
N THR A 251 -31.06 -0.29 -8.95
CA THR A 251 -30.18 -1.45 -8.79
C THR A 251 -30.42 -2.24 -7.49
N GLN A 252 -31.23 -1.73 -6.55
CA GLN A 252 -31.41 -2.34 -5.23
C GLN A 252 -31.80 -3.83 -5.24
N ASN A 253 -32.57 -4.26 -6.27
CA ASN A 253 -33.03 -5.65 -6.36
C ASN A 253 -31.91 -6.63 -6.76
N GLN A 254 -30.79 -6.11 -7.30
CA GLN A 254 -29.66 -6.92 -7.75
C GLN A 254 -28.63 -7.16 -6.65
N PHE A 255 -28.63 -6.33 -5.61
CA PHE A 255 -27.57 -6.31 -4.58
C PHE A 255 -28.13 -6.45 -3.15
N LEU A 256 -29.10 -7.36 -2.95
CA LEU A 256 -29.77 -7.56 -1.67
C LEU A 256 -28.80 -8.03 -0.55
N ASP A 257 -27.73 -8.72 -0.90
CA ASP A 257 -26.70 -9.27 -0.01
C ASP A 257 -25.43 -8.40 0.09
N SER A 258 -25.37 -7.26 -0.60
CA SER A 258 -24.19 -6.40 -0.63
C SER A 258 -24.19 -5.37 0.48
N GLN A 259 -23.43 -5.63 1.56
CA GLN A 259 -23.24 -4.65 2.65
C GLN A 259 -22.71 -3.30 2.15
N PRO A 260 -21.67 -3.21 1.28
CA PRO A 260 -21.17 -1.92 0.82
C PRO A 260 -22.24 -1.09 0.08
N PHE A 261 -23.12 -1.74 -0.68
CA PHE A 261 -24.23 -1.08 -1.37
C PHE A 261 -25.18 -0.42 -0.38
N TRP A 262 -25.72 -1.17 0.59
CA TRP A 262 -26.68 -0.68 1.55
C TRP A 262 -26.10 0.37 2.52
N SER A 263 -24.88 0.13 2.98
CA SER A 263 -24.16 1.10 3.83
C SER A 263 -23.95 2.42 3.11
N SER A 264 -23.52 2.38 1.86
CA SER A 264 -23.26 3.60 1.08
C SER A 264 -24.54 4.35 0.73
N TRP A 265 -25.63 3.64 0.46
CA TRP A 265 -26.93 4.29 0.21
C TRP A 265 -27.48 4.98 1.47
N LEU A 266 -27.44 4.30 2.62
CA LEU A 266 -27.86 4.90 3.89
C LEU A 266 -27.03 6.15 4.22
N LEU A 267 -25.70 6.05 4.15
CA LEU A 267 -24.81 7.19 4.39
C LEU A 267 -25.01 8.32 3.38
N PHE A 268 -25.24 7.98 2.10
CA PHE A 268 -25.55 8.97 1.09
C PHE A 268 -26.78 9.81 1.46
N GLU A 269 -27.89 9.19 1.87
CA GLU A 269 -29.10 9.95 2.28
C GLU A 269 -28.87 10.73 3.57
N ILE A 270 -28.11 10.19 4.53
CA ILE A 270 -27.76 10.87 5.78
C ILE A 270 -26.89 12.11 5.52
N ASP A 271 -25.95 12.03 4.60
CA ASP A 271 -25.00 13.10 4.30
C ASP A 271 -25.56 14.19 3.38
N GLN A 272 -26.77 13.99 2.82
CA GLN A 272 -27.36 15.04 1.96
C GLN A 272 -27.63 16.32 2.76
N PRO A 273 -27.27 17.49 2.19
CA PRO A 273 -27.67 18.76 2.80
C PRO A 273 -29.19 18.88 2.78
N SER A 274 -29.80 19.25 3.90
CA SER A 274 -31.22 19.54 4.02
C SER A 274 -31.42 20.94 4.58
N ASN A 275 -32.30 21.70 3.93
CA ASN A 275 -32.79 22.98 4.47
C ASN A 275 -33.91 22.70 5.48
N GLN A 276 -34.20 23.62 6.41
CA GLN A 276 -35.27 23.47 7.41
C GLN A 276 -36.64 23.09 6.82
N SER A 277 -36.94 23.54 5.60
CA SER A 277 -38.19 23.16 4.91
C SER A 277 -38.19 21.74 4.35
N GLU A 278 -37.03 21.12 4.20
CA GLU A 278 -36.85 19.80 3.59
C GLU A 278 -36.45 18.71 4.60
N GLU A 279 -36.28 19.08 5.87
CA GLU A 279 -35.89 18.14 6.94
C GLU A 279 -36.85 16.95 7.09
N SER A 280 -38.14 17.19 7.00
CA SER A 280 -39.16 16.12 7.07
C SER A 280 -39.05 15.14 5.90
N THR A 281 -38.87 15.64 4.68
CA THR A 281 -38.70 14.80 3.50
C THR A 281 -37.36 14.09 3.47
N ALA A 282 -36.29 14.68 3.99
CA ALA A 282 -34.99 14.05 4.16
C ALA A 282 -35.08 12.91 5.15
N HIS A 283 -35.72 13.14 6.32
CA HIS A 283 -35.95 12.11 7.33
C HIS A 283 -36.75 10.91 6.78
N GLU A 284 -37.82 11.16 6.02
CA GLU A 284 -38.59 10.10 5.39
C GLU A 284 -37.79 9.26 4.42
N ARG A 285 -36.90 9.88 3.61
CA ARG A 285 -36.01 9.16 2.71
C ARG A 285 -35.02 8.27 3.47
N ILE A 286 -34.35 8.81 4.48
CA ILE A 286 -33.39 8.06 5.31
C ILE A 286 -34.10 6.87 5.99
N LYS A 287 -35.27 7.11 6.56
CA LYS A 287 -36.12 6.09 7.18
C LYS A 287 -36.53 5.01 6.18
N ALA A 288 -36.93 5.38 4.98
CA ALA A 288 -37.30 4.44 3.91
C ALA A 288 -36.14 3.51 3.53
N VAL A 289 -34.92 4.06 3.38
CA VAL A 289 -33.72 3.25 3.10
C VAL A 289 -33.42 2.31 4.27
N HIS A 290 -33.50 2.79 5.50
CA HIS A 290 -33.32 1.94 6.69
C HIS A 290 -34.34 0.79 6.76
N GLN A 291 -35.63 1.07 6.45
CA GLN A 291 -36.68 0.03 6.37
C GLN A 291 -36.37 -0.98 5.24
N LEU A 292 -35.90 -0.56 4.09
CA LEU A 292 -35.46 -1.46 3.02
C LEU A 292 -34.31 -2.36 3.49
N ILE A 293 -33.34 -1.84 4.24
CA ILE A 293 -32.25 -2.63 4.83
C ILE A 293 -32.82 -3.70 5.76
N ARG A 294 -33.81 -3.38 6.58
CA ARG A 294 -34.38 -4.32 7.56
C ARG A 294 -35.29 -5.39 6.96
N HIS A 295 -36.09 -5.03 5.97
CA HIS A 295 -37.16 -5.91 5.47
C HIS A 295 -36.91 -6.52 4.11
N LYS A 296 -36.07 -5.88 3.27
CA LYS A 296 -35.84 -6.31 1.89
C LYS A 296 -34.44 -6.91 1.69
N SER A 297 -33.42 -6.41 2.41
CA SER A 297 -32.08 -6.95 2.25
C SER A 297 -31.99 -8.39 2.79
N THR A 298 -31.05 -9.16 2.22
CA THR A 298 -30.70 -10.51 2.68
C THR A 298 -29.43 -10.51 3.52
N LEU A 299 -29.06 -9.37 4.09
CA LEU A 299 -27.88 -9.22 4.93
C LEU A 299 -28.00 -10.04 6.22
N ALA A 300 -26.86 -10.49 6.73
CA ALA A 300 -26.81 -11.13 8.04
C ALA A 300 -27.35 -10.20 9.15
N PRO A 301 -28.07 -10.72 10.16
CA PRO A 301 -28.68 -9.89 11.22
C PRO A 301 -27.68 -8.96 11.92
N GLU A 302 -26.44 -9.39 12.08
CA GLU A 302 -25.36 -8.59 12.67
C GLU A 302 -25.04 -7.35 11.83
N LEU A 303 -25.01 -7.50 10.50
CA LEU A 303 -24.76 -6.38 9.58
C LEU A 303 -25.94 -5.41 9.57
N VAL A 304 -27.17 -5.92 9.60
CA VAL A 304 -28.37 -5.09 9.75
C VAL A 304 -28.33 -4.29 11.04
N LYS A 305 -27.85 -4.89 12.13
CA LYS A 305 -27.67 -4.22 13.42
C LYS A 305 -26.62 -3.11 13.36
N ILE A 306 -25.48 -3.36 12.67
CA ILE A 306 -24.44 -2.34 12.44
C ILE A 306 -24.99 -1.16 11.61
N LEU A 307 -25.74 -1.43 10.55
CA LEU A 307 -26.36 -0.37 9.74
C LEU A 307 -27.44 0.38 10.52
N SER A 308 -28.20 -0.32 11.35
CA SER A 308 -29.19 0.32 12.22
C SER A 308 -28.53 1.22 13.27
N SER A 309 -27.34 0.92 13.74
CA SER A 309 -26.60 1.83 14.64
C SER A 309 -26.19 3.14 13.96
N GLN A 310 -25.94 3.15 12.66
CA GLN A 310 -25.73 4.39 11.90
C GLN A 310 -27.00 5.23 11.82
N TYR A 311 -28.15 4.56 11.66
CA TYR A 311 -29.45 5.23 11.67
C TYR A 311 -29.82 5.79 13.07
N THR A 312 -29.58 5.04 14.14
CA THR A 312 -29.82 5.54 15.51
C THR A 312 -28.95 6.76 15.82
N ARG A 313 -27.69 6.75 15.40
CA ARG A 313 -26.81 7.91 15.52
C ARG A 313 -27.36 9.13 14.78
N TYR A 314 -27.88 8.95 13.57
CA TYR A 314 -28.54 10.03 12.84
C TYR A 314 -29.74 10.58 13.61
N LEU A 315 -30.60 9.71 14.24
CA LEU A 315 -31.72 10.13 15.05
C LEU A 315 -31.30 10.97 16.26
N GLU A 316 -30.20 10.60 16.92
CA GLU A 316 -29.64 11.35 18.06
C GLU A 316 -29.11 12.72 17.66
N GLU A 317 -28.36 12.80 16.54
CA GLU A 317 -27.66 14.02 16.14
C GLU A 317 -28.56 15.01 15.37
N ARG A 318 -29.50 14.50 14.54
CA ARG A 318 -30.27 15.30 13.58
C ARG A 318 -31.72 14.92 13.44
N GLY A 319 -32.25 14.07 14.32
CA GLY A 319 -33.65 13.65 14.31
C GLY A 319 -34.60 14.76 14.73
N GLY A 320 -35.86 14.71 14.21
CA GLY A 320 -36.92 15.62 14.57
C GLY A 320 -37.50 15.34 15.95
N LYS A 321 -38.68 15.98 16.26
CA LYS A 321 -39.33 15.90 17.60
C LYS A 321 -39.63 14.47 18.07
N ASP A 322 -39.92 13.57 17.14
CA ASP A 322 -40.28 12.17 17.44
C ASP A 322 -39.10 11.19 17.40
N ALA A 323 -37.89 11.68 17.11
CA ALA A 323 -36.70 10.85 16.90
C ALA A 323 -36.38 9.96 18.10
N MET A 324 -36.48 10.47 19.33
CA MET A 324 -36.20 9.67 20.52
C MET A 324 -37.23 8.55 20.74
N SER A 325 -38.49 8.80 20.41
CA SER A 325 -39.52 7.76 20.45
C SER A 325 -39.25 6.66 19.42
N GLU A 326 -38.80 7.04 18.22
CA GLU A 326 -38.44 6.11 17.16
C GLU A 326 -37.19 5.29 17.55
N LEU A 327 -36.18 5.96 18.09
CA LEU A 327 -34.94 5.32 18.56
C LEU A 327 -35.25 4.25 19.63
N LEU A 328 -36.02 4.58 20.65
CA LEU A 328 -36.36 3.63 21.72
C LEU A 328 -37.17 2.42 21.21
N LYS A 329 -38.07 2.62 20.25
CA LYS A 329 -38.78 1.51 19.59
C LYS A 329 -37.83 0.62 18.83
N LEU A 330 -36.92 1.22 18.04
CA LEU A 330 -35.93 0.49 17.25
C LEU A 330 -34.94 -0.29 18.16
N ASP A 331 -34.51 0.31 19.24
CA ASP A 331 -33.63 -0.35 20.22
C ASP A 331 -34.33 -1.56 20.88
N ALA A 332 -35.58 -1.41 21.27
CA ALA A 332 -36.39 -2.52 21.81
C ALA A 332 -36.55 -3.66 20.79
N GLU A 333 -36.71 -3.35 19.49
CA GLU A 333 -36.84 -4.35 18.43
C GLU A 333 -35.51 -5.07 18.13
N LEU A 334 -34.40 -4.37 18.17
CA LEU A 334 -33.07 -4.94 17.82
C LEU A 334 -32.41 -5.63 19.01
N ASN A 335 -32.55 -5.10 20.21
CA ASN A 335 -31.83 -5.51 21.41
C ASN A 335 -32.77 -6.05 22.52
N GLY A 336 -34.06 -5.96 22.32
CA GLY A 336 -35.08 -6.42 23.29
C GLY A 336 -35.17 -7.94 23.37
N PRO A 337 -35.98 -8.45 24.33
CA PRO A 337 -36.19 -9.87 24.50
C PRO A 337 -36.89 -10.50 23.28
N ALA A 338 -36.70 -11.82 23.09
CA ALA A 338 -37.23 -12.57 21.95
C ALA A 338 -38.74 -12.43 21.74
N SER A 339 -39.52 -12.17 22.81
CA SER A 339 -40.95 -11.92 22.74
C SER A 339 -41.29 -10.65 21.93
N ILE A 340 -40.48 -9.59 22.03
CA ILE A 340 -40.66 -8.36 21.24
C ILE A 340 -40.17 -8.56 19.82
N GLN A 341 -39.03 -9.22 19.64
CA GLN A 341 -38.44 -9.48 18.32
C GLN A 341 -39.36 -10.34 17.44
N ASN A 342 -40.07 -11.29 18.01
CA ASN A 342 -41.01 -12.15 17.29
C ASN A 342 -42.35 -11.46 16.95
N ALA A 343 -42.80 -10.53 17.78
CA ALA A 343 -44.05 -9.79 17.52
C ALA A 343 -43.93 -8.84 16.29
N VAL A 344 -42.72 -8.41 15.93
CA VAL A 344 -42.47 -7.53 14.76
C VAL A 344 -42.38 -8.33 13.45
N LYS A 345 -42.15 -9.65 13.52
CA LYS A 345 -42.07 -10.55 12.36
C LYS A 345 -43.40 -11.19 11.96
N ALA A 346 -44.40 -11.08 12.79
CA ALA A 346 -45.78 -11.53 12.54
C ALA A 346 -46.64 -10.37 11.97
#